data_d5e53184f1e799940c20ae5b98cd86ed
#
_entry.id   d5e53184f1e799940c20ae5b98cd86ed
#
_cell.length_a   1.000
_cell.length_b   1.000
_cell.length_c   1.000
_cell.angle_alpha   90.00
_cell.angle_beta   90.00
_cell.angle_gamma   90.00
#
_symmetry.space_group_name_H-M   'P 1'
#
loop_
_entity.id
_entity.type
_entity.pdbx_description
1 polymer ?
#
loop_
_entity_poly.entity_id
_entity_poly.type
_entity_poly.pdbx_seq_one_letter_code
_entity_poly.pdbx_strand_id
1 'polypeptide(L)'
;MNCAARRRLLRAAPAAVLLLAVAACSSDAQEATPAAASSAFASPGQQDTTAPTASSPSEKSTAMDIRVTLDGRPVEAALNNSPAARDFAALLPLTLDLEDFHGIERVADLPRKLDTDGAPAPVAARVGDIAYYAPWGNLALFYQDGPAPSADLLILGHLDVSADQFGRATRITLEAAS
;
A
#
# COMPACT_ATOMS: atom_id res chain seq x y z
N MET A 1 -16.78 8.48 54.16
CA MET A 1 -16.03 7.43 54.85
C MET A 1 -16.35 6.13 54.11
N ASN A 2 -15.49 5.63 53.24
CA ASN A 2 -15.33 4.22 52.89
C ASN A 2 -14.20 4.10 51.88
N CYS A 3 -12.99 3.77 52.43
CA CYS A 3 -11.83 3.35 51.66
C CYS A 3 -12.06 1.94 51.12
N ALA A 4 -12.01 1.76 49.78
CA ALA A 4 -11.89 0.45 49.17
C ALA A 4 -10.48 0.30 48.58
N ALA A 5 -9.69 -0.57 49.21
CA ALA A 5 -8.33 -0.90 48.87
C ALA A 5 -8.23 -1.63 47.53
N ARG A 6 -7.44 -1.13 46.61
CA ARG A 6 -7.06 -1.80 45.36
C ARG A 6 -5.92 -2.78 45.65
N ARG A 7 -6.21 -4.05 45.60
CA ARG A 7 -5.20 -5.13 45.63
C ARG A 7 -4.49 -5.21 44.27
N ARG A 8 -3.19 -4.90 44.28
CA ARG A 8 -2.28 -5.17 43.16
C ARG A 8 -1.94 -6.65 43.15
N LEU A 9 -2.30 -7.36 42.09
CA LEU A 9 -1.79 -8.70 41.79
C LEU A 9 -0.59 -8.59 40.88
N LEU A 10 0.59 -8.77 41.46
CA LEU A 10 1.83 -9.04 40.71
C LEU A 10 1.74 -10.48 40.19
N ARG A 11 1.80 -10.67 38.91
CA ARG A 11 2.09 -11.97 38.29
C ARG A 11 3.47 -11.93 37.68
N ALA A 12 4.36 -12.71 38.26
CA ALA A 12 5.68 -12.99 37.78
C ALA A 12 5.63 -13.92 36.55
N ALA A 13 6.41 -13.60 35.54
CA ALA A 13 6.64 -14.45 34.39
C ALA A 13 7.85 -15.36 34.62
N PRO A 14 7.86 -16.61 34.19
CA PRO A 14 9.10 -17.37 34.04
C PRO A 14 9.64 -17.25 32.61
N ALA A 15 10.91 -16.93 32.53
CA ALA A 15 11.72 -17.00 31.33
C ALA A 15 11.93 -18.47 30.92
N ALA A 16 11.67 -18.80 29.67
CA ALA A 16 12.14 -20.01 29.04
C ALA A 16 13.09 -19.66 27.92
N VAL A 17 14.37 -19.91 28.18
CA VAL A 17 15.45 -19.88 27.20
C VAL A 17 15.41 -21.22 26.45
N LEU A 18 15.26 -21.16 25.10
CA LEU A 18 15.49 -22.36 24.28
C LEU A 18 16.59 -22.00 23.25
N LEU A 19 17.77 -22.53 23.53
CA LEU A 19 18.91 -22.64 22.62
C LEU A 19 18.65 -23.80 21.67
N LEU A 20 18.70 -23.60 20.37
CA LEU A 20 18.88 -24.69 19.43
C LEU A 20 19.83 -24.30 18.31
N ALA A 21 20.72 -25.23 18.06
CA ALA A 21 22.00 -25.16 17.41
C ALA A 21 21.94 -25.05 15.88
N VAL A 22 23.04 -24.51 15.38
CA VAL A 22 23.54 -24.49 14.00
C VAL A 22 23.59 -25.85 13.38
N ALA A 23 23.21 -25.96 12.10
CA ALA A 23 23.75 -26.98 11.20
C ALA A 23 24.12 -26.26 9.87
N ALA A 24 25.43 -26.13 9.68
CA ALA A 24 26.07 -25.80 8.43
C ALA A 24 26.09 -27.04 7.54
N CYS A 25 25.76 -26.90 6.26
CA CYS A 25 26.23 -27.82 5.22
C CYS A 25 26.75 -26.99 4.06
N SER A 26 28.03 -27.14 3.87
CA SER A 26 28.86 -26.63 2.79
C SER A 26 28.75 -27.50 1.54
N SER A 27 29.15 -26.87 0.43
CA SER A 27 29.77 -27.43 -0.80
C SER A 27 28.85 -28.11 -1.80
N ASP A 28 28.83 -27.67 -3.04
CA ASP A 28 29.86 -28.05 -4.00
C ASP A 28 29.90 -27.08 -5.19
N ALA A 29 31.11 -26.72 -5.55
CA ALA A 29 31.47 -25.96 -6.74
C ALA A 29 31.58 -26.93 -7.91
N GLN A 30 31.06 -26.58 -9.07
CA GLN A 30 31.49 -27.20 -10.34
C GLN A 30 31.67 -26.16 -11.41
N GLU A 31 32.93 -25.88 -11.63
CA GLU A 31 33.58 -25.12 -12.68
C GLU A 31 33.67 -26.00 -13.95
N ALA A 32 33.26 -25.49 -15.08
CA ALA A 32 33.77 -25.92 -16.39
C ALA A 32 33.42 -24.92 -17.49
N THR A 33 34.36 -24.13 -17.91
CA THR A 33 34.53 -23.56 -19.25
C THR A 33 35.61 -24.36 -19.97
N PRO A 34 35.96 -24.17 -21.28
CA PRO A 34 35.35 -23.44 -22.40
C PRO A 34 35.36 -24.24 -23.74
N ALA A 35 34.73 -23.73 -24.78
CA ALA A 35 35.27 -23.89 -26.15
C ALA A 35 34.67 -22.86 -27.10
N ALA A 36 35.57 -22.12 -27.69
CA ALA A 36 35.37 -21.17 -28.78
C ALA A 36 35.08 -21.85 -30.11
N ALA A 37 34.26 -21.25 -30.96
CA ALA A 37 34.45 -21.31 -32.43
C ALA A 37 33.87 -20.06 -33.09
N SER A 38 34.73 -19.31 -33.68
CA SER A 38 34.52 -18.20 -34.61
C SER A 38 33.81 -18.66 -35.88
N SER A 39 32.89 -17.85 -36.41
CA SER A 39 32.83 -17.63 -37.87
C SER A 39 32.09 -16.31 -38.12
N ALA A 40 32.81 -15.39 -38.70
CA ALA A 40 32.34 -14.17 -39.30
C ALA A 40 31.57 -14.45 -40.59
N PHE A 41 30.53 -13.66 -40.89
CA PHE A 41 30.24 -13.20 -42.26
C PHE A 41 29.33 -11.96 -42.24
N ALA A 42 29.89 -10.87 -42.70
CA ALA A 42 29.39 -9.77 -43.53
C ALA A 42 27.96 -9.23 -43.37
N SER A 43 27.91 -7.94 -43.03
CA SER A 43 26.89 -6.94 -43.41
C SER A 43 26.96 -6.66 -44.94
N PRO A 44 25.98 -6.07 -45.64
CA PRO A 44 25.22 -4.90 -45.24
C PRO A 44 23.73 -4.89 -45.68
N GLY A 45 22.93 -4.02 -45.08
CA GLY A 45 21.58 -3.73 -45.57
C GLY A 45 20.88 -2.74 -44.61
N GLN A 46 21.12 -1.44 -44.87
CA GLN A 46 20.30 -0.37 -44.30
C GLN A 46 18.88 -0.54 -44.84
N GLN A 47 17.94 -0.61 -43.92
CA GLN A 47 16.55 -0.15 -44.16
C GLN A 47 16.10 0.61 -42.93
N ASP A 48 16.08 1.94 -43.12
CA ASP A 48 15.25 2.85 -42.32
C ASP A 48 13.83 2.32 -42.33
N THR A 49 13.40 1.79 -41.20
CA THR A 49 11.98 1.63 -40.92
C THR A 49 11.74 2.36 -39.62
N THR A 50 11.33 3.61 -39.77
CA THR A 50 10.69 4.40 -38.74
C THR A 50 9.53 3.59 -38.21
N ALA A 51 9.77 2.86 -37.11
CA ALA A 51 8.68 2.29 -36.35
C ALA A 51 7.94 3.45 -35.66
N PRO A 52 6.65 3.65 -35.90
CA PRO A 52 5.88 4.56 -35.10
C PRO A 52 5.94 4.00 -33.67
N THR A 53 6.51 4.81 -32.77
CA THR A 53 6.33 4.66 -31.34
C THR A 53 4.81 4.61 -31.11
N ALA A 54 4.29 3.41 -30.99
CA ALA A 54 2.96 3.23 -30.47
C ALA A 54 3.03 3.73 -29.02
N SER A 55 2.70 5.00 -28.83
CA SER A 55 2.23 5.47 -27.56
C SER A 55 1.06 4.58 -27.20
N SER A 56 1.29 3.62 -26.30
CA SER A 56 0.21 2.92 -25.61
C SER A 56 -0.78 4.01 -25.17
N PRO A 57 -2.06 3.91 -25.55
CA PRO A 57 -3.05 4.77 -24.93
C PRO A 57 -2.94 4.48 -23.43
N SER A 58 -2.35 5.44 -22.69
CA SER A 58 -2.56 5.55 -21.26
C SER A 58 -4.08 5.44 -21.13
N GLU A 59 -4.55 4.30 -20.65
CA GLU A 59 -5.93 4.19 -20.22
C GLU A 59 -6.09 5.33 -19.21
N LYS A 60 -6.75 6.40 -19.67
CA LYS A 60 -7.15 7.52 -18.87
C LYS A 60 -8.18 6.95 -17.91
N SER A 61 -7.67 6.25 -16.88
CA SER A 61 -8.44 5.88 -15.71
C SER A 61 -9.08 7.19 -15.28
N THR A 62 -10.39 7.30 -15.42
CA THR A 62 -11.11 8.50 -15.07
C THR A 62 -11.04 8.59 -13.55
N ALA A 63 -10.01 9.24 -13.06
CA ALA A 63 -9.85 9.51 -11.64
C ALA A 63 -11.04 10.34 -11.17
N MET A 64 -11.53 10.05 -9.99
CA MET A 64 -12.58 10.84 -9.35
C MET A 64 -11.89 11.82 -8.40
N ASP A 65 -12.01 13.12 -8.71
CA ASP A 65 -11.47 14.15 -7.83
C ASP A 65 -12.30 14.21 -6.54
N ILE A 66 -11.60 14.27 -5.42
CA ILE A 66 -12.19 14.46 -4.09
C ILE A 66 -11.47 15.62 -3.40
N ARG A 67 -12.17 16.27 -2.48
CA ARG A 67 -11.56 17.28 -1.61
C ARG A 67 -11.17 16.61 -0.31
N VAL A 68 -9.90 16.74 0.06
CA VAL A 68 -9.37 16.15 1.28
C VAL A 68 -8.70 17.21 2.14
N THR A 69 -8.86 17.11 3.46
CA THR A 69 -8.07 17.87 4.43
C THR A 69 -7.48 16.92 5.46
N LEU A 70 -6.20 17.11 5.77
CA LEU A 70 -5.50 16.46 6.87
C LEU A 70 -5.25 17.48 7.98
N ASP A 71 -5.79 17.21 9.17
CA ASP A 71 -5.72 18.15 10.32
C ASP A 71 -6.09 19.59 9.93
N GLY A 72 -7.13 19.73 9.09
CA GLY A 72 -7.63 21.01 8.59
C GLY A 72 -6.80 21.65 7.45
N ARG A 73 -5.76 20.99 6.94
CA ARG A 73 -4.97 21.45 5.79
C ARG A 73 -5.42 20.75 4.52
N PRO A 74 -5.76 21.49 3.46
CA PRO A 74 -6.15 20.88 2.19
C PRO A 74 -4.97 20.13 1.56
N VAL A 75 -5.27 19.00 0.97
CA VAL A 75 -4.33 18.17 0.19
C VAL A 75 -5.00 17.72 -1.10
N GLU A 76 -4.23 17.62 -2.16
CA GLU A 76 -4.72 17.10 -3.42
C GLU A 76 -4.89 15.60 -3.36
N ALA A 77 -6.01 15.10 -3.88
CA ALA A 77 -6.36 13.70 -3.82
C ALA A 77 -7.26 13.29 -4.97
N ALA A 78 -7.05 12.07 -5.43
CA ALA A 78 -7.91 11.46 -6.43
C ALA A 78 -8.16 10.00 -6.10
N LEU A 79 -9.40 9.56 -6.29
CA LEU A 79 -9.76 8.15 -6.25
C LEU A 79 -9.64 7.54 -7.65
N ASN A 80 -9.27 6.27 -7.72
CA ASN A 80 -9.33 5.52 -8.95
C ASN A 80 -10.79 5.14 -9.30
N ASN A 81 -11.01 4.53 -10.46
CA ASN A 81 -12.35 4.16 -10.92
C ASN A 81 -12.70 2.69 -10.63
N SER A 82 -12.10 2.06 -9.61
CA SER A 82 -12.45 0.70 -9.21
C SER A 82 -13.84 0.66 -8.56
N PRO A 83 -14.52 -0.51 -8.55
CA PRO A 83 -15.79 -0.66 -7.86
C PRO A 83 -15.73 -0.23 -6.39
N ALA A 84 -14.70 -0.66 -5.67
CA ALA A 84 -14.50 -0.30 -4.27
C ALA A 84 -14.28 1.21 -4.06
N ALA A 85 -13.54 1.88 -4.95
CA ALA A 85 -13.34 3.33 -4.87
C ALA A 85 -14.64 4.10 -5.13
N ARG A 86 -15.48 3.64 -6.06
CA ARG A 86 -16.82 4.23 -6.27
C ARG A 86 -17.74 4.01 -5.08
N ASP A 87 -17.70 2.84 -4.47
CA ASP A 87 -18.49 2.55 -3.26
C ASP A 87 -17.99 3.37 -2.06
N PHE A 88 -16.66 3.60 -1.96
CA PHE A 88 -16.08 4.52 -0.99
C PHE A 88 -16.55 5.96 -1.23
N ALA A 89 -16.52 6.42 -2.47
CA ALA A 89 -16.99 7.77 -2.83
C ALA A 89 -18.48 8.00 -2.46
N ALA A 90 -19.29 6.96 -2.48
CA ALA A 90 -20.69 7.03 -2.06
C ALA A 90 -20.87 7.22 -0.53
N LEU A 91 -19.82 7.05 0.28
CA LEU A 91 -19.83 7.31 1.72
C LEU A 91 -19.56 8.78 2.06
N LEU A 92 -19.06 9.58 1.10
CA LEU A 92 -18.67 10.97 1.35
C LEU A 92 -19.91 11.85 1.63
N PRO A 93 -19.83 12.85 2.51
CA PRO A 93 -18.62 13.26 3.25
C PRO A 93 -18.29 12.40 4.46
N LEU A 94 -16.98 12.25 4.75
CA LEU A 94 -16.49 11.54 5.91
C LEU A 94 -15.51 12.41 6.70
N THR A 95 -15.56 12.32 8.03
CA THR A 95 -14.51 12.81 8.93
C THR A 95 -14.11 11.66 9.85
N LEU A 96 -12.85 11.28 9.80
CA LEU A 96 -12.32 10.11 10.49
C LEU A 96 -11.12 10.49 11.35
N ASP A 97 -11.06 9.97 12.56
CA ASP A 97 -9.87 10.03 13.40
C ASP A 97 -8.89 8.92 12.96
N LEU A 98 -7.62 9.27 12.91
CA LEU A 98 -6.57 8.41 12.37
C LEU A 98 -5.69 7.87 13.50
N GLU A 99 -5.47 6.57 13.51
CA GLU A 99 -4.55 5.89 14.42
C GLU A 99 -3.31 5.38 13.67
N ASP A 100 -2.17 5.31 14.36
CA ASP A 100 -0.97 4.74 13.77
C ASP A 100 -1.03 3.22 13.78
N PHE A 101 -0.65 2.62 12.66
CA PHE A 101 -0.57 1.18 12.55
C PHE A 101 0.81 0.74 12.04
N HIS A 102 1.53 0.04 12.89
CA HIS A 102 2.87 -0.50 12.64
C HIS A 102 3.95 0.50 12.20
N GLY A 103 3.70 1.80 12.29
CA GLY A 103 4.67 2.82 11.85
C GLY A 103 4.80 2.92 10.34
N ILE A 104 3.82 2.46 9.56
CA ILE A 104 3.79 2.50 8.09
C ILE A 104 2.53 3.11 7.50
N GLU A 105 1.41 3.07 8.23
CA GLU A 105 0.13 3.58 7.77
C GLU A 105 -0.67 4.22 8.89
N ARG A 106 -1.59 5.10 8.53
CA ARG A 106 -2.66 5.59 9.38
C ARG A 106 -3.94 4.86 9.04
N VAL A 107 -4.66 4.38 10.04
CA VAL A 107 -5.90 3.62 9.85
C VAL A 107 -7.09 4.32 10.48
N ALA A 108 -8.27 4.09 9.88
CA ALA A 108 -9.54 4.53 10.42
C ALA A 108 -10.66 3.57 10.03
N ASP A 109 -11.59 3.34 10.94
CA ASP A 109 -12.76 2.51 10.66
C ASP A 109 -13.75 3.25 9.76
N LEU A 110 -14.28 2.54 8.76
CA LEU A 110 -15.37 3.04 7.93
C LEU A 110 -16.72 2.74 8.56
N PRO A 111 -17.75 3.54 8.26
CA PRO A 111 -19.11 3.32 8.82
C PRO A 111 -19.76 2.02 8.35
N ARG A 112 -19.27 1.46 7.25
CA ARG A 112 -19.63 0.13 6.74
C ARG A 112 -18.51 -0.45 5.88
N LYS A 113 -18.56 -1.75 5.67
CA LYS A 113 -17.68 -2.41 4.70
C LYS A 113 -18.00 -1.96 3.28
N LEU A 114 -16.95 -1.87 2.44
CA LEU A 114 -17.07 -1.59 1.02
C LEU A 114 -17.37 -2.88 0.24
N ASP A 115 -18.03 -2.71 -0.90
CA ASP A 115 -18.16 -3.76 -1.90
C ASP A 115 -16.79 -3.97 -2.58
N THR A 116 -16.32 -5.21 -2.59
CA THR A 116 -15.03 -5.60 -3.15
C THR A 116 -15.16 -6.43 -4.43
N ASP A 117 -16.37 -6.65 -4.92
CA ASP A 117 -16.62 -7.40 -6.15
C ASP A 117 -16.01 -6.67 -7.35
N GLY A 118 -15.34 -7.43 -8.20
CA GLY A 118 -14.67 -6.87 -9.37
C GLY A 118 -13.44 -6.01 -9.05
N ALA A 119 -12.81 -6.23 -7.89
CA ALA A 119 -11.57 -5.57 -7.53
C ALA A 119 -10.48 -5.83 -8.58
N PRO A 120 -9.63 -4.82 -8.89
CA PRO A 120 -8.51 -5.00 -9.82
C PRO A 120 -7.47 -5.96 -9.25
N ALA A 121 -6.51 -6.38 -10.10
CA ALA A 121 -5.39 -7.19 -9.65
C ALA A 121 -4.63 -6.50 -8.49
N PRO A 122 -4.22 -7.26 -7.47
CA PRO A 122 -3.51 -6.70 -6.33
C PRO A 122 -2.20 -6.00 -6.72
N VAL A 123 -1.93 -4.87 -6.11
CA VAL A 123 -0.67 -4.12 -6.23
C VAL A 123 -0.13 -3.79 -4.84
N ALA A 124 1.18 -3.59 -4.72
CA ALA A 124 1.77 -3.13 -3.47
C ALA A 124 1.38 -1.67 -3.20
N ALA A 125 1.00 -1.38 -1.96
CA ALA A 125 0.72 -0.01 -1.55
C ALA A 125 2.02 0.81 -1.47
N ARG A 126 1.92 2.10 -1.80
CA ARG A 126 3.02 3.06 -1.79
C ARG A 126 2.70 4.24 -0.93
N VAL A 127 3.73 5.02 -0.59
CA VAL A 127 3.54 6.30 0.09
C VAL A 127 2.53 7.16 -0.67
N GLY A 128 1.55 7.70 0.04
CA GLY A 128 0.46 8.51 -0.52
C GLY A 128 -0.79 7.71 -0.87
N ASP A 129 -0.73 6.39 -0.90
CA ASP A 129 -1.91 5.60 -1.27
C ASP A 129 -2.99 5.62 -0.17
N ILE A 130 -4.23 5.72 -0.66
CA ILE A 130 -5.45 5.45 0.09
C ILE A 130 -5.86 4.03 -0.25
N ALA A 131 -5.92 3.17 0.74
CA ALA A 131 -6.31 1.77 0.56
C ALA A 131 -7.46 1.37 1.49
N TYR A 132 -8.11 0.28 1.16
CA TYR A 132 -9.11 -0.38 1.97
C TYR A 132 -8.65 -1.80 2.31
N TYR A 133 -8.57 -2.11 3.60
CA TYR A 133 -8.28 -3.46 4.06
C TYR A 133 -9.58 -4.23 4.34
N ALA A 134 -9.94 -5.10 3.42
CA ALA A 134 -11.25 -5.76 3.40
C ALA A 134 -11.56 -6.62 4.63
N PRO A 135 -10.61 -7.41 5.20
CA PRO A 135 -10.90 -8.22 6.37
C PRO A 135 -11.43 -7.42 7.56
N TRP A 136 -10.85 -6.25 7.84
CA TRP A 136 -11.26 -5.40 8.96
C TRP A 136 -12.29 -4.36 8.56
N GLY A 137 -12.34 -3.97 7.29
CA GLY A 137 -13.27 -2.97 6.80
C GLY A 137 -12.84 -1.54 7.10
N ASN A 138 -11.53 -1.31 7.22
CA ASN A 138 -10.95 -0.02 7.54
C ASN A 138 -10.23 0.62 6.36
N LEU A 139 -10.10 1.95 6.44
CA LEU A 139 -9.27 2.76 5.55
C LEU A 139 -7.83 2.71 6.05
N ALA A 140 -6.87 2.57 5.13
CA ALA A 140 -5.45 2.61 5.39
C ALA A 140 -4.78 3.68 4.51
N LEU A 141 -4.00 4.54 5.11
CA LEU A 141 -3.34 5.70 4.48
C LEU A 141 -1.82 5.53 4.65
N PHE A 142 -1.14 5.17 3.58
CA PHE A 142 0.26 4.76 3.64
C PHE A 142 1.21 5.96 3.62
N TYR A 143 2.03 6.10 4.67
CA TYR A 143 3.12 7.08 4.73
C TYR A 143 4.51 6.43 4.59
N GLN A 144 4.56 5.11 4.48
CA GLN A 144 5.70 4.33 3.99
C GLN A 144 5.19 3.30 2.98
N ASP A 145 6.10 2.70 2.22
CA ASP A 145 5.74 1.62 1.31
C ASP A 145 5.15 0.44 2.09
N GLY A 146 4.03 -0.04 1.60
CA GLY A 146 3.26 -1.09 2.24
C GLY A 146 3.79 -2.50 1.97
N PRO A 147 3.05 -3.52 2.41
CA PRO A 147 3.43 -4.91 2.23
C PRO A 147 3.35 -5.33 0.75
N ALA A 148 3.78 -6.58 0.49
CA ALA A 148 3.59 -7.22 -0.82
C ALA A 148 2.12 -7.20 -1.25
N PRO A 149 1.83 -7.23 -2.57
CA PRO A 149 0.45 -7.23 -3.07
C PRO A 149 -0.41 -8.30 -2.42
N SER A 150 -1.61 -7.93 -1.97
CA SER A 150 -2.61 -8.82 -1.38
C SER A 150 -3.99 -8.49 -1.94
N ALA A 151 -4.80 -9.52 -2.20
CA ALA A 151 -6.19 -9.34 -2.60
C ALA A 151 -7.06 -8.71 -1.50
N ASP A 152 -6.59 -8.74 -0.25
CA ASP A 152 -7.28 -8.15 0.89
C ASP A 152 -7.07 -6.63 0.99
N LEU A 153 -6.07 -6.08 0.28
CA LEU A 153 -5.72 -4.66 0.31
C LEU A 153 -5.99 -4.03 -1.06
N LEU A 154 -7.04 -3.23 -1.13
CA LEU A 154 -7.52 -2.60 -2.35
C LEU A 154 -7.07 -1.13 -2.37
N ILE A 155 -6.30 -0.74 -3.37
CA ILE A 155 -5.95 0.68 -3.56
C ILE A 155 -7.16 1.42 -4.10
N LEU A 156 -7.62 2.43 -3.38
CA LEU A 156 -8.76 3.26 -3.73
C LEU A 156 -8.35 4.54 -4.45
N GLY A 157 -7.16 5.05 -4.17
CA GLY A 157 -6.71 6.32 -4.70
C GLY A 157 -5.36 6.74 -4.16
N HIS A 158 -5.04 8.03 -4.35
CA HIS A 158 -3.76 8.61 -3.94
C HIS A 158 -3.94 10.04 -3.44
N LEU A 159 -3.13 10.42 -2.43
CA LEU A 159 -3.00 11.78 -1.92
C LEU A 159 -1.60 12.30 -2.25
N ASP A 160 -1.52 13.52 -2.77
CA ASP A 160 -0.25 14.21 -2.97
C ASP A 160 0.16 14.92 -1.66
N VAL A 161 0.85 14.17 -0.82
CA VAL A 161 1.24 14.61 0.52
C VAL A 161 2.58 14.00 0.93
N SER A 162 3.39 14.76 1.67
CA SER A 162 4.65 14.22 2.16
C SER A 162 4.43 13.13 3.23
N ALA A 163 5.31 12.11 3.24
CA ALA A 163 5.27 11.04 4.23
C ALA A 163 5.25 11.56 5.69
N ASP A 164 6.01 12.62 5.97
CA ASP A 164 6.07 13.29 7.27
C ASP A 164 4.73 13.90 7.71
N GLN A 165 4.03 14.55 6.80
CA GLN A 165 2.72 15.14 7.08
C GLN A 165 1.70 14.03 7.29
N PHE A 166 1.73 13.01 6.46
CA PHE A 166 0.84 11.86 6.55
C PHE A 166 1.03 11.08 7.85
N GLY A 167 2.29 10.73 8.18
CA GLY A 167 2.61 9.96 9.37
C GLY A 167 2.24 10.65 10.69
N ARG A 168 2.02 11.98 10.68
CA ARG A 168 1.60 12.76 11.86
C ARG A 168 0.12 13.10 11.88
N ALA A 169 -0.60 12.84 10.78
CA ALA A 169 -2.01 13.18 10.68
C ALA A 169 -2.83 12.42 11.73
N THR A 170 -3.74 13.13 12.38
CA THR A 170 -4.63 12.58 13.42
C THR A 170 -6.09 12.56 12.96
N ARG A 171 -6.41 13.33 11.91
CA ARG A 171 -7.77 13.42 11.38
C ARG A 171 -7.74 13.68 9.88
N ILE A 172 -8.64 13.02 9.18
CA ILE A 172 -8.89 13.25 7.76
C ILE A 172 -10.37 13.62 7.54
N THR A 173 -10.61 14.60 6.70
CA THR A 173 -11.94 14.91 6.17
C THR A 173 -11.91 14.73 4.66
N LEU A 174 -12.88 13.99 4.13
CA LEU A 174 -13.01 13.68 2.70
C LEU A 174 -14.40 14.13 2.23
N GLU A 175 -14.45 14.84 1.12
CA GLU A 175 -15.68 15.36 0.52
C GLU A 175 -15.66 15.11 -0.99
N ALA A 176 -16.84 14.92 -1.59
CA ALA A 176 -16.94 14.89 -3.05
C ALA A 176 -16.51 16.23 -3.64
N ALA A 177 -15.75 16.22 -4.74
CA ALA A 177 -15.50 17.44 -5.49
C ALA A 177 -16.80 17.90 -6.17
N SER A 178 -17.08 19.18 -6.07
CA SER A 178 -18.30 19.82 -6.64
C SER A 178 -18.05 20.17 -8.08
#